data_e1d310e94a3fef453d57b6a74e5fe881
#
_entry.id   e1d310e94a3fef453d57b6a74e5fe881
#
_cell.length_a   1.000
_cell.length_b   1.000
_cell.length_c   1.000
_cell.angle_alpha   90.00
_cell.angle_beta   90.00
_cell.angle_gamma   90.00
#
_symmetry.space_group_name_H-M   'P 1'
#
loop_
_entity.id
_entity.type
_entity.pdbx_description
1 polymer ?
#
loop_
_entity_poly.entity_id
_entity_poly.type
_entity_poly.pdbx_seq_one_letter_code
_entity_poly.pdbx_strand_id
1 'polypeptide(L)'
;MVVIKKLSNIIPVDFGEFQFEYVVNDKGAKELDKFREDLSKNWKKMEKLSDEEIAEKAKELVEEGWTQLFGTDAFEKVYKFADEDTTIAFNYLMQATLGIQKEYRERNSEAAFKKYLEG
;
A
#
# COMPACT_ATOMS: atom_id res chain seq x y z
N MET A 1 -10.51 -4.60 38.73
CA MET A 1 -10.89 -5.06 37.38
C MET A 1 -9.92 -4.52 36.36
N VAL A 2 -9.44 -5.38 35.48
CA VAL A 2 -8.56 -4.97 34.40
C VAL A 2 -9.42 -4.83 33.14
N VAL A 3 -9.30 -3.70 32.44
CA VAL A 3 -10.03 -3.43 31.21
C VAL A 3 -9.01 -3.29 30.08
N ILE A 4 -9.18 -4.09 29.04
CA ILE A 4 -8.31 -4.04 27.85
C ILE A 4 -9.12 -3.48 26.69
N LYS A 5 -8.67 -2.34 26.17
CA LYS A 5 -9.30 -1.71 25.01
C LYS A 5 -8.66 -2.26 23.74
N LYS A 6 -9.51 -2.57 22.76
CA LYS A 6 -9.03 -3.06 21.47
C LYS A 6 -8.20 -1.99 20.77
N LEU A 7 -7.00 -2.36 20.34
CA LEU A 7 -6.16 -1.50 19.53
C LEU A 7 -6.52 -1.66 18.06
N SER A 8 -6.44 -0.58 17.31
CA SER A 8 -6.72 -0.61 15.88
C SER A 8 -5.53 -1.13 15.09
N ASN A 9 -5.79 -2.03 14.17
CA ASN A 9 -4.81 -2.47 13.17
C ASN A 9 -5.17 -1.94 11.78
N ILE A 10 -6.05 -0.96 11.70
CA ILE A 10 -6.44 -0.31 10.45
C ILE A 10 -5.54 0.89 10.22
N ILE A 11 -4.95 0.96 9.02
CA ILE A 11 -4.15 2.11 8.60
C ILE A 11 -4.87 2.78 7.44
N PRO A 12 -5.34 4.03 7.63
CA PRO A 12 -5.97 4.77 6.56
C PRO A 12 -4.93 5.28 5.57
N VAL A 13 -5.27 5.27 4.29
CA VAL A 13 -4.50 5.90 3.22
C VAL A 13 -5.37 7.02 2.67
N ASP A 14 -5.02 8.24 3.01
CA ASP A 14 -5.84 9.41 2.77
C ASP A 14 -5.32 10.24 1.60
N PHE A 15 -6.16 10.39 0.56
CA PHE A 15 -5.86 11.22 -0.62
C PHE A 15 -6.49 12.62 -0.51
N GLY A 16 -7.16 12.93 0.60
CA GLY A 16 -7.88 14.18 0.77
C GLY A 16 -9.31 14.12 0.25
N GLU A 17 -9.47 13.72 -1.01
CA GLU A 17 -10.77 13.60 -1.67
C GLU A 17 -11.48 12.28 -1.35
N PHE A 18 -10.70 11.24 -1.03
CA PHE A 18 -11.20 9.92 -0.67
C PHE A 18 -10.14 9.23 0.19
N GLN A 19 -10.51 8.11 0.80
CA GLN A 19 -9.65 7.38 1.72
C GLN A 19 -9.85 5.88 1.54
N PHE A 20 -8.75 5.14 1.61
CA PHE A 20 -8.77 3.69 1.72
C PHE A 20 -8.36 3.27 3.12
N GLU A 21 -8.69 2.05 3.51
CA GLU A 21 -8.27 1.45 4.76
C GLU A 21 -7.56 0.14 4.48
N TYR A 22 -6.43 -0.08 5.15
CA TYR A 22 -5.67 -1.31 5.05
C TYR A 22 -5.55 -1.93 6.44
N VAL A 23 -5.95 -3.20 6.57
CA VAL A 23 -5.83 -3.93 7.82
C VAL A 23 -4.46 -4.61 7.85
N VAL A 24 -3.62 -4.24 8.83
CA VAL A 24 -2.27 -4.79 8.96
C VAL A 24 -2.18 -5.68 10.21
N ASN A 25 -1.74 -6.91 9.97
CA ASN A 25 -1.37 -7.85 11.02
C ASN A 25 -0.04 -8.50 10.59
N ASP A 26 0.43 -9.49 11.34
CA ASP A 26 1.71 -10.14 11.03
C ASP A 26 1.75 -10.68 9.60
N LYS A 27 0.68 -11.35 9.18
CA LYS A 27 0.56 -11.91 7.84
C LYS A 27 0.50 -10.81 6.78
N GLY A 28 -0.32 -9.79 7.00
CA GLY A 28 -0.47 -8.68 6.08
C GLY A 28 0.81 -7.88 5.88
N ALA A 29 1.60 -7.71 6.94
CA ALA A 29 2.89 -7.03 6.84
C ALA A 29 3.87 -7.77 5.93
N LYS A 30 3.92 -9.11 6.05
CA LYS A 30 4.77 -9.95 5.19
C LYS A 30 4.29 -9.95 3.75
N GLU A 31 2.99 -10.03 3.54
CA GLU A 31 2.38 -9.99 2.21
C GLU A 31 2.67 -8.65 1.52
N LEU A 32 2.69 -7.57 2.27
CA LEU A 32 2.97 -6.24 1.74
C LEU A 32 4.42 -6.11 1.24
N ASP A 33 5.39 -6.69 1.97
CA ASP A 33 6.79 -6.74 1.53
C ASP A 33 6.93 -7.50 0.22
N LYS A 34 6.33 -8.68 0.16
CA LYS A 34 6.37 -9.51 -1.05
C LYS A 34 5.67 -8.82 -2.22
N PHE A 35 4.53 -8.22 -1.96
CA PHE A 35 3.77 -7.46 -2.97
C PHE A 35 4.64 -6.38 -3.61
N ARG A 36 5.34 -5.60 -2.79
CA ARG A 36 6.19 -4.52 -3.29
C ARG A 36 7.39 -5.05 -4.08
N GLU A 37 8.00 -6.14 -3.64
CA GLU A 37 9.10 -6.78 -4.37
C GLU A 37 8.64 -7.27 -5.75
N ASP A 38 7.52 -7.97 -5.80
CA ASP A 38 6.97 -8.51 -7.04
C ASP A 38 6.57 -7.38 -8.00
N LEU A 39 5.96 -6.33 -7.47
CA LEU A 39 5.59 -5.15 -8.25
C LEU A 39 6.80 -4.48 -8.88
N SER A 40 7.86 -4.30 -8.08
CA SER A 40 9.11 -3.71 -8.55
C SER A 40 9.78 -4.55 -9.65
N LYS A 41 9.83 -5.86 -9.46
CA LYS A 41 10.38 -6.79 -10.45
C LYS A 41 9.61 -6.76 -11.76
N ASN A 42 8.29 -6.79 -11.68
CA ASN A 42 7.43 -6.76 -12.86
C ASN A 42 7.55 -5.43 -13.61
N TRP A 43 7.67 -4.34 -12.88
CA TRP A 43 7.89 -3.01 -13.47
C TRP A 43 9.20 -2.96 -14.26
N LYS A 44 10.28 -3.49 -13.70
CA LYS A 44 11.59 -3.53 -14.36
C LYS A 44 11.61 -4.39 -15.62
N LYS A 45 10.85 -5.48 -15.62
CA LYS A 45 10.76 -6.38 -16.79
C LYS A 45 10.14 -5.68 -18.00
N MET A 46 9.34 -4.66 -17.79
CA MET A 46 8.69 -3.93 -18.88
C MET A 46 9.65 -3.07 -19.71
N GLU A 47 10.85 -2.78 -19.20
CA GLU A 47 11.86 -2.02 -19.94
C GLU A 47 12.27 -2.68 -21.26
N LYS A 48 12.04 -4.00 -21.38
CA LYS A 48 12.38 -4.78 -22.57
C LYS A 48 11.31 -4.80 -23.66
N LEU A 49 10.16 -4.19 -23.37
CA LEU A 49 9.00 -4.19 -24.26
C LEU A 49 9.00 -2.95 -25.17
N SER A 50 8.20 -3.00 -26.26
CA SER A 50 7.96 -1.82 -27.09
C SER A 50 7.17 -0.77 -26.31
N ASP A 51 7.23 0.49 -26.75
CA ASP A 51 6.52 1.58 -26.07
C ASP A 51 5.01 1.35 -25.95
N GLU A 52 4.39 0.78 -26.99
CA GLU A 52 2.97 0.47 -26.97
C GLU A 52 2.64 -0.63 -25.95
N GLU A 53 3.46 -1.68 -25.91
CA GLU A 53 3.29 -2.78 -24.97
C GLU A 53 3.52 -2.34 -23.53
N ILE A 54 4.50 -1.45 -23.31
CA ILE A 54 4.80 -0.90 -21.98
C ILE A 54 3.59 -0.15 -21.44
N ALA A 55 3.00 0.73 -22.23
CA ALA A 55 1.86 1.55 -21.80
C ALA A 55 0.69 0.68 -21.32
N GLU A 56 0.34 -0.34 -22.10
CA GLU A 56 -0.77 -1.23 -21.78
C GLU A 56 -0.49 -2.10 -20.56
N LYS A 57 0.68 -2.73 -20.52
CA LYS A 57 1.07 -3.63 -19.41
C LYS A 57 1.33 -2.88 -18.11
N ALA A 58 1.87 -1.68 -18.19
CA ALA A 58 2.06 -0.83 -17.02
C ALA A 58 0.71 -0.50 -16.37
N LYS A 59 -0.28 -0.15 -17.18
CA LYS A 59 -1.62 0.14 -16.68
C LYS A 59 -2.26 -1.09 -16.02
N GLU A 60 -2.15 -2.26 -16.66
CA GLU A 60 -2.65 -3.51 -16.09
C GLU A 60 -1.99 -3.82 -14.75
N LEU A 61 -0.68 -3.67 -14.66
CA LEU A 61 0.08 -3.94 -13.43
C LEU A 61 -0.35 -3.03 -12.30
N VAL A 62 -0.51 -1.74 -12.58
CA VAL A 62 -0.92 -0.75 -11.58
C VAL A 62 -2.36 -0.99 -11.13
N GLU A 63 -3.25 -1.31 -12.07
CA GLU A 63 -4.63 -1.64 -11.77
C GLU A 63 -4.73 -2.87 -10.86
N GLU A 64 -4.01 -3.94 -11.20
CA GLU A 64 -3.97 -5.15 -10.39
C GLU A 64 -3.45 -4.87 -8.98
N GLY A 65 -2.42 -4.04 -8.87
CA GLY A 65 -1.85 -3.68 -7.58
C GLY A 65 -2.84 -2.96 -6.67
N TRP A 66 -3.51 -1.95 -7.17
CA TRP A 66 -4.53 -1.22 -6.40
C TRP A 66 -5.70 -2.11 -6.03
N THR A 67 -6.14 -2.95 -6.97
CA THR A 67 -7.24 -3.89 -6.75
C THR A 67 -6.90 -4.91 -5.66
N GLN A 68 -5.70 -5.44 -5.69
CA GLN A 68 -5.24 -6.43 -4.71
C GLN A 68 -5.23 -5.85 -3.29
N LEU A 69 -4.81 -4.61 -3.12
CA LEU A 69 -4.70 -3.98 -1.81
C LEU A 69 -6.03 -3.43 -1.29
N PHE A 70 -6.84 -2.84 -2.14
CA PHE A 70 -7.99 -2.03 -1.71
C PHE A 70 -9.31 -2.35 -2.41
N GLY A 71 -9.34 -3.35 -3.29
CA GLY A 71 -10.56 -3.78 -3.96
C GLY A 71 -10.75 -3.21 -5.36
N THR A 72 -11.81 -3.65 -6.02
CA THR A 72 -12.04 -3.42 -7.45
C THR A 72 -12.24 -1.96 -7.87
N ASP A 73 -12.70 -1.11 -6.96
CA ASP A 73 -12.99 0.29 -7.28
C ASP A 73 -11.81 1.23 -7.03
N ALA A 74 -10.74 0.71 -6.42
CA ALA A 74 -9.62 1.54 -5.96
C ALA A 74 -8.85 2.18 -7.11
N PHE A 75 -8.52 1.40 -8.14
CA PHE A 75 -7.72 1.91 -9.26
C PHE A 75 -8.38 3.09 -9.96
N GLU A 76 -9.68 3.01 -10.22
CA GLU A 76 -10.39 4.09 -10.92
C GLU A 76 -10.29 5.41 -10.17
N LYS A 77 -10.45 5.38 -8.85
CA LYS A 77 -10.34 6.57 -8.00
C LYS A 77 -8.93 7.16 -8.04
N VAL A 78 -7.92 6.30 -7.89
CA VAL A 78 -6.53 6.73 -7.91
C VAL A 78 -6.12 7.24 -9.28
N TYR A 79 -6.57 6.57 -10.33
CA TYR A 79 -6.25 6.96 -11.70
C TYR A 79 -6.78 8.36 -12.03
N LYS A 80 -8.01 8.65 -11.64
CA LYS A 80 -8.59 10.00 -11.78
C LYS A 80 -7.82 11.02 -10.95
N PHE A 81 -7.47 10.66 -9.72
CA PHE A 81 -6.68 11.54 -8.85
C PHE A 81 -5.29 11.81 -9.42
N ALA A 82 -4.74 10.85 -10.14
CA ALA A 82 -3.43 10.95 -10.83
C ALA A 82 -3.54 11.60 -12.22
N ASP A 83 -4.66 12.24 -12.53
CA ASP A 83 -4.92 12.88 -13.82
C ASP A 83 -4.76 11.90 -15.00
N GLU A 84 -5.19 10.67 -14.79
CA GLU A 84 -5.12 9.57 -15.76
C GLU A 84 -3.70 9.25 -16.22
N ASP A 85 -2.72 9.42 -15.31
CA ASP A 85 -1.32 9.10 -15.56
C ASP A 85 -0.93 7.84 -14.82
N THR A 86 -0.60 6.78 -15.56
CA THR A 86 -0.24 5.48 -15.01
C THR A 86 1.02 5.52 -14.15
N THR A 87 2.03 6.27 -14.57
CA THR A 87 3.29 6.39 -13.82
C THR A 87 3.06 7.06 -12.47
N ILE A 88 2.24 8.11 -12.45
CA ILE A 88 1.86 8.78 -11.20
C ILE A 88 1.06 7.83 -10.31
N ALA A 89 0.10 7.10 -10.88
CA ALA A 89 -0.69 6.11 -10.14
C ALA A 89 0.20 5.00 -9.55
N PHE A 90 1.25 4.58 -10.27
CA PHE A 90 2.25 3.64 -9.76
C PHE A 90 3.03 4.25 -8.58
N ASN A 91 3.45 5.49 -8.73
CA ASN A 91 4.17 6.20 -7.67
C ASN A 91 3.34 6.25 -6.38
N TYR A 92 2.04 6.56 -6.50
CA TYR A 92 1.13 6.56 -5.35
C TYR A 92 0.99 5.17 -4.73
N LEU A 93 0.99 4.11 -5.55
CA LEU A 93 0.94 2.74 -5.05
C LEU A 93 2.17 2.44 -4.19
N MET A 94 3.36 2.82 -4.65
CA MET A 94 4.59 2.64 -3.89
C MET A 94 4.59 3.48 -2.61
N GLN A 95 4.13 4.72 -2.67
CA GLN A 95 3.99 5.57 -1.48
C GLN A 95 3.03 4.95 -0.45
N ALA A 96 1.90 4.42 -0.92
CA ALA A 96 0.92 3.79 -0.04
C ALA A 96 1.52 2.58 0.69
N THR A 97 2.20 1.69 -0.04
CA THR A 97 2.79 0.49 0.57
C THR A 97 3.88 0.84 1.58
N LEU A 98 4.76 1.78 1.24
CA LEU A 98 5.82 2.24 2.14
C LEU A 98 5.25 2.96 3.37
N GLY A 99 4.24 3.79 3.15
CA GLY A 99 3.59 4.53 4.24
C GLY A 99 2.88 3.60 5.22
N ILE A 100 2.19 2.58 4.72
CA ILE A 100 1.53 1.57 5.56
C ILE A 100 2.57 0.83 6.40
N GLN A 101 3.66 0.39 5.80
CA GLN A 101 4.73 -0.31 6.53
C GLN A 101 5.36 0.57 7.61
N LYS A 102 5.64 1.80 7.27
CA LYS A 102 6.24 2.76 8.22
C LYS A 102 5.34 2.98 9.41
N GLU A 103 4.06 3.22 9.18
CA GLU A 103 3.09 3.45 10.26
C GLU A 103 2.91 2.19 11.12
N TYR A 104 2.88 1.01 10.50
CA TYR A 104 2.79 -0.25 11.22
C TYR A 104 4.00 -0.46 12.15
N ARG A 105 5.21 -0.19 11.64
CA ARG A 105 6.43 -0.29 12.44
C ARG A 105 6.43 0.70 13.61
N GLU A 106 5.99 1.92 13.37
CA GLU A 106 5.91 2.94 14.42
C GLU A 106 4.91 2.56 15.51
N ARG A 107 3.74 2.03 15.13
CA ARG A 107 2.73 1.57 16.09
C ARG A 107 3.22 0.39 16.93
N ASN A 108 4.06 -0.47 16.36
CA ASN A 108 4.55 -1.70 16.99
C ASN A 108 6.01 -1.60 17.41
N SER A 109 6.56 -0.39 17.50
CA SER A 109 7.93 -0.17 17.92
C SER A 109 8.10 -0.38 19.41
N GLU A 110 9.34 -0.63 19.83
CA GLU A 110 9.70 -0.73 21.23
C GLU A 110 9.26 0.52 22.02
N ALA A 111 9.39 1.70 21.39
CA ALA A 111 8.98 2.96 21.99
C ALA A 111 7.49 3.01 22.34
N ALA A 112 6.63 2.42 21.49
CA ALA A 112 5.19 2.37 21.74
C ALA A 112 4.83 1.54 22.98
N PHE A 113 5.65 0.57 23.36
CA PHE A 113 5.41 -0.32 24.49
C PHE A 113 6.29 -0.01 25.70
N LYS A 114 7.18 0.93 25.60
CA LYS A 114 8.15 1.26 26.65
C LYS A 114 7.50 1.49 28.00
N LYS A 115 6.41 2.23 28.06
CA LYS A 115 5.69 2.49 29.33
C LYS A 115 5.17 1.23 30.00
N TYR A 116 4.90 0.18 29.21
CA TYR A 116 4.44 -1.10 29.75
C TYR A 116 5.61 -1.99 30.19
N LEU A 117 6.75 -1.88 29.49
CA LEU A 117 7.95 -2.67 29.76
C LEU A 117 8.69 -2.17 31.01
N GLU A 118 8.64 -0.89 31.28
CA GLU A 118 9.32 -0.28 32.45
C GLU A 118 8.46 -0.28 33.72
N GLY A 119 7.25 -0.72 33.60
CA GLY A 119 6.44 -0.82 34.71
C GLY A 119 5.40 -0.61 35.29
#